data_7be7c9a29ed694b8a84d5e0ac3163f1d
#
_entry.id   7be7c9a29ed694b8a84d5e0ac3163f1d
#
_cell.length_a   1.000
_cell.length_b   1.000
_cell.length_c   1.000
_cell.angle_alpha   90.00
_cell.angle_beta   90.00
_cell.angle_gamma   90.00
#
_symmetry.space_group_name_H-M   'P 1'
#
loop_
_entity.id
_entity.type
_entity.pdbx_description
1 polymer ?
#
loop_
_entity_poly.entity_id
_entity_poly.type
_entity_poly.pdbx_seq_one_letter_code
_entity_poly.pdbx_strand_id
1 'polypeptide(L)'
;MTDDASKAWSWSGVAMTAAGELAAFAQMACAFPLRRLGAHTLSDVDDHPVPVVLVHGILGDPTNFFVLRRHLARHGIRRFSSFAYRPRLDYQRISRDLESHIAHVLTSTDAGQVDVIGHSLGGLVGRYFVQTTGKHFVRRLVTLGTPYLALHNPAQELAVFGSDDALVPPPYDRAPRRMRVIEGCGHLGLLTDGRALDTIVRYLRPPMWAANRAADVAA
;
A
#
# COMPACT_ATOMS: atom_id res chain seq x y z
N MET A 1 -11.97 34.21 -17.90
CA MET A 1 -12.18 34.75 -16.56
C MET A 1 -11.87 33.67 -15.61
N THR A 2 -10.73 33.84 -15.00
CA THR A 2 -9.97 33.01 -14.12
C THR A 2 -10.59 33.02 -12.73
N ASP A 3 -10.98 31.89 -12.22
CA ASP A 3 -11.28 31.76 -10.80
C ASP A 3 -10.93 30.34 -10.37
N ASP A 4 -9.65 30.11 -10.13
CA ASP A 4 -9.20 28.91 -9.38
C ASP A 4 -7.76 29.09 -8.88
N ALA A 5 -7.56 30.01 -7.96
CA ALA A 5 -6.27 30.19 -7.29
C ALA A 5 -6.42 30.53 -5.81
N SER A 6 -7.35 29.87 -5.11
CA SER A 6 -7.44 30.05 -3.66
C SER A 6 -8.01 28.83 -2.93
N LYS A 7 -7.43 27.64 -3.09
CA LYS A 7 -7.43 26.72 -1.95
C LYS A 7 -6.43 27.30 -0.93
N ALA A 8 -6.88 28.33 -0.22
CA ALA A 8 -6.14 28.91 0.84
C ALA A 8 -5.81 27.82 1.86
N TRP A 9 -4.54 27.58 2.08
CA TRP A 9 -4.03 26.77 3.18
C TRP A 9 -4.64 27.32 4.48
N SER A 10 -5.63 26.61 5.02
CA SER A 10 -6.18 27.01 6.31
C SER A 10 -5.24 26.49 7.38
N TRP A 11 -4.86 27.35 8.33
CA TRP A 11 -4.04 26.95 9.47
C TRP A 11 -4.66 25.80 10.27
N SER A 12 -5.98 25.69 10.28
CA SER A 12 -6.70 24.55 10.87
C SER A 12 -6.45 23.25 10.11
N GLY A 13 -6.42 23.26 8.76
CA GLY A 13 -6.10 22.10 7.95
C GLY A 13 -4.66 21.61 8.18
N VAL A 14 -3.70 22.55 8.15
CA VAL A 14 -2.28 22.24 8.42
C VAL A 14 -2.10 21.66 9.82
N ALA A 15 -2.75 22.23 10.83
CA ALA A 15 -2.66 21.74 12.21
C ALA A 15 -3.28 20.33 12.35
N MET A 16 -4.40 20.07 11.68
CA MET A 16 -5.04 18.75 11.71
C MET A 16 -4.17 17.67 11.02
N THR A 17 -3.56 18.00 9.89
CA THR A 17 -2.64 17.08 9.20
C THR A 17 -1.40 16.82 10.03
N ALA A 18 -0.78 17.85 10.60
CA ALA A 18 0.37 17.71 11.49
C ALA A 18 0.04 16.82 12.71
N ALA A 19 -1.14 17.00 13.32
CA ALA A 19 -1.60 16.16 14.41
C ALA A 19 -1.81 14.70 13.97
N GLY A 20 -2.35 14.49 12.76
CA GLY A 20 -2.52 13.16 12.16
C GLY A 20 -1.19 12.45 11.89
N GLU A 21 -0.20 13.16 11.35
CA GLU A 21 1.14 12.63 11.12
C GLU A 21 1.85 12.30 12.45
N LEU A 22 1.74 13.16 13.46
CA LEU A 22 2.28 12.89 14.80
C LEU A 22 1.60 11.69 15.46
N ALA A 23 0.28 11.54 15.32
CA ALA A 23 -0.45 10.39 15.84
C ALA A 23 -0.03 9.10 15.10
N ALA A 24 0.13 9.13 13.78
CA ALA A 24 0.62 8.00 12.99
C ALA A 24 2.04 7.61 13.41
N PHE A 25 2.93 8.59 13.58
CA PHE A 25 4.28 8.36 14.09
C PHE A 25 4.29 7.76 15.50
N ALA A 26 3.47 8.29 16.41
CA ALA A 26 3.36 7.76 17.77
C ALA A 26 2.85 6.30 17.77
N GLN A 27 1.87 5.97 16.95
CA GLN A 27 1.37 4.58 16.81
C GLN A 27 2.46 3.64 16.29
N MET A 28 3.25 4.08 15.32
CA MET A 28 4.39 3.31 14.80
C MET A 28 5.47 3.13 15.86
N ALA A 29 5.82 4.18 16.61
CA ALA A 29 6.79 4.12 17.69
C ALA A 29 6.35 3.18 18.81
N CYS A 30 5.06 3.19 19.19
CA CYS A 30 4.50 2.24 20.17
C CYS A 30 4.50 0.79 19.68
N ALA A 31 4.38 0.58 18.37
CA ALA A 31 4.45 -0.76 17.78
C ALA A 31 5.88 -1.29 17.63
N PHE A 32 6.90 -0.43 17.67
CA PHE A 32 8.30 -0.79 17.44
C PHE A 32 8.85 -1.91 18.36
N PRO A 33 8.51 -1.98 19.67
CA PRO A 33 8.93 -3.10 20.52
C PRO A 33 8.38 -4.45 20.06
N LEU A 34 7.23 -4.43 19.35
CA LEU A 34 6.54 -5.64 18.87
C LEU A 34 7.05 -6.14 17.51
N ARG A 35 8.09 -5.53 16.95
CA ARG A 35 8.63 -5.83 15.61
C ARG A 35 9.00 -7.30 15.38
N ARG A 36 9.39 -8.01 16.45
CA ARG A 36 9.76 -9.44 16.38
C ARG A 36 8.56 -10.38 16.46
N LEU A 37 7.42 -9.90 16.97
CA LEU A 37 6.24 -10.74 17.24
C LEU A 37 5.24 -10.81 16.07
N GLY A 38 5.45 -10.08 15.00
CA GLY A 38 4.40 -9.93 13.98
C GLY A 38 4.86 -9.80 12.53
N ALA A 39 6.12 -10.11 12.22
CA ALA A 39 6.63 -9.95 10.85
C ALA A 39 5.89 -10.88 9.85
N HIS A 40 5.53 -12.07 10.29
CA HIS A 40 4.79 -13.04 9.49
C HIS A 40 3.60 -13.57 10.28
N THR A 41 2.43 -13.54 9.68
CA THR A 41 1.24 -14.26 10.14
C THR A 41 0.70 -14.98 8.92
N LEU A 42 1.09 -16.22 8.77
CA LEU A 42 0.51 -17.12 7.78
C LEU A 42 -0.51 -17.97 8.54
N SER A 43 -1.75 -17.52 8.57
CA SER A 43 -2.87 -18.25 9.21
C SER A 43 -3.48 -19.19 8.20
N ASP A 44 -3.78 -20.41 8.61
CA ASP A 44 -4.49 -21.38 7.76
C ASP A 44 -5.94 -20.98 7.52
N VAL A 45 -6.50 -20.08 8.34
CA VAL A 45 -7.87 -19.58 8.22
C VAL A 45 -7.87 -18.17 7.67
N ASP A 46 -8.01 -18.05 6.36
CA ASP A 46 -8.12 -16.76 5.66
C ASP A 46 -9.20 -16.83 4.57
N ASP A 47 -10.13 -15.87 4.57
CA ASP A 47 -11.13 -15.71 3.51
C ASP A 47 -10.55 -15.04 2.25
N HIS A 48 -9.30 -14.61 2.29
CA HIS A 48 -8.62 -13.94 1.20
C HIS A 48 -7.83 -14.95 0.36
N PRO A 49 -7.96 -14.93 -0.97
CA PRO A 49 -7.46 -16.03 -1.82
C PRO A 49 -5.93 -16.15 -1.85
N VAL A 50 -5.19 -15.07 -1.56
CA VAL A 50 -3.73 -15.05 -1.68
C VAL A 50 -3.07 -14.34 -0.49
N PRO A 51 -1.81 -14.64 -0.14
CA PRO A 51 -1.07 -13.90 0.86
C PRO A 51 -0.85 -12.44 0.47
N VAL A 52 -0.72 -11.55 1.46
CA VAL A 52 -0.42 -10.13 1.27
C VAL A 52 1.03 -9.86 1.69
N VAL A 53 1.85 -9.37 0.76
CA VAL A 53 3.22 -8.93 1.01
C VAL A 53 3.23 -7.42 1.26
N LEU A 54 3.81 -7.03 2.39
CA LEU A 54 3.90 -5.63 2.84
C LEU A 54 5.32 -5.11 2.64
N VAL A 55 5.46 -3.96 1.97
CA VAL A 55 6.76 -3.36 1.62
C VAL A 55 6.83 -1.93 2.17
N HIS A 56 7.65 -1.72 3.22
CA HIS A 56 7.75 -0.42 3.91
C HIS A 56 8.50 0.65 3.11
N GLY A 57 8.40 1.92 3.54
CA GLY A 57 9.15 3.04 2.98
C GLY A 57 10.62 3.08 3.44
N ILE A 58 11.38 4.10 3.00
CA ILE A 58 12.84 4.16 3.16
C ILE A 58 13.32 4.09 4.61
N LEU A 59 12.65 4.73 5.55
CA LEU A 59 13.00 4.76 6.98
C LEU A 59 12.07 3.90 7.82
N GLY A 60 11.27 3.06 7.15
CA GLY A 60 10.30 2.21 7.82
C GLY A 60 10.85 0.84 8.20
N ASP A 61 10.01 0.11 8.90
CA ASP A 61 10.15 -1.30 9.19
C ASP A 61 8.78 -2.01 9.16
N PRO A 62 8.71 -3.33 9.32
CA PRO A 62 7.45 -4.07 9.31
C PRO A 62 6.38 -3.58 10.29
N THR A 63 6.75 -2.90 11.38
CA THR A 63 5.78 -2.41 12.38
C THR A 63 4.95 -1.24 11.88
N ASN A 64 5.41 -0.53 10.85
CA ASN A 64 4.67 0.56 10.22
C ASN A 64 3.29 0.11 9.73
N PHE A 65 3.13 -1.17 9.43
CA PHE A 65 1.88 -1.77 8.98
C PHE A 65 0.99 -2.34 10.10
N PHE A 66 1.31 -2.09 11.36
CA PHE A 66 0.55 -2.68 12.48
C PHE A 66 -0.94 -2.35 12.42
N VAL A 67 -1.29 -1.07 12.25
CA VAL A 67 -2.69 -0.62 12.17
C VAL A 67 -3.37 -1.18 10.91
N LEU A 68 -2.70 -1.06 9.76
CA LEU A 68 -3.18 -1.62 8.50
C LEU A 68 -3.47 -3.13 8.61
N ARG A 69 -2.52 -3.93 9.11
CA ARG A 69 -2.69 -5.37 9.29
C ARG A 69 -3.88 -5.70 10.18
N ARG A 70 -4.01 -5.00 11.32
CA ARG A 70 -5.13 -5.18 12.24
C ARG A 70 -6.48 -4.86 11.56
N HIS A 71 -6.53 -3.82 10.75
CA HIS A 71 -7.72 -3.44 9.99
C HIS A 71 -8.06 -4.51 8.93
N LEU A 72 -7.10 -4.90 8.12
CA LEU A 72 -7.26 -5.95 7.11
C LEU A 72 -7.71 -7.28 7.73
N ALA A 73 -7.13 -7.67 8.87
CA ALA A 73 -7.48 -8.91 9.57
C ALA A 73 -8.95 -8.93 10.03
N ARG A 74 -9.51 -7.80 10.47
CA ARG A 74 -10.94 -7.66 10.81
C ARG A 74 -11.85 -7.87 9.60
N HIS A 75 -11.32 -7.68 8.40
CA HIS A 75 -12.03 -7.87 7.13
C HIS A 75 -11.67 -9.20 6.45
N GLY A 76 -11.14 -10.17 7.20
CA GLY A 76 -10.87 -11.53 6.70
C GLY A 76 -9.60 -11.65 5.84
N ILE A 77 -8.70 -10.68 5.87
CA ILE A 77 -7.39 -10.73 5.22
C ILE A 77 -6.35 -10.93 6.32
N ARG A 78 -5.84 -12.15 6.49
CA ARG A 78 -5.02 -12.51 7.68
C ARG A 78 -3.64 -13.07 7.36
N ARG A 79 -3.39 -13.52 6.12
CA ARG A 79 -2.08 -14.04 5.70
C ARG A 79 -1.16 -12.91 5.26
N PHE A 80 -0.22 -12.52 6.12
CA PHE A 80 0.72 -11.43 5.86
C PHE A 80 2.16 -11.90 5.86
N SER A 81 2.95 -11.38 4.95
CA SER A 81 4.39 -11.45 4.95
C SER A 81 4.98 -10.06 4.79
N SER A 82 5.84 -9.63 5.70
CA SER A 82 6.46 -8.31 5.64
C SER A 82 7.87 -8.43 5.09
N PHE A 83 8.11 -7.75 3.97
CA PHE A 83 9.43 -7.67 3.37
C PHE A 83 10.23 -6.55 4.04
N ALA A 84 11.33 -6.92 4.70
CA ALA A 84 12.26 -5.99 5.33
C ALA A 84 13.54 -5.87 4.49
N TYR A 85 14.01 -4.66 4.27
CA TYR A 85 15.26 -4.38 3.57
C TYR A 85 16.06 -3.29 4.26
N ARG A 86 17.36 -3.21 3.98
CA ARG A 86 18.22 -2.14 4.51
C ARG A 86 17.88 -0.82 3.81
N PRO A 87 17.80 0.31 4.52
CA PRO A 87 17.57 1.62 3.93
C PRO A 87 18.55 1.93 2.80
N ARG A 88 18.03 2.10 1.58
CA ARG A 88 18.76 2.49 0.38
C ARG A 88 17.78 3.05 -0.63
N LEU A 89 18.25 3.87 -1.57
CA LEU A 89 17.40 4.45 -2.63
C LEU A 89 17.38 3.62 -3.93
N ASP A 90 18.23 2.60 -4.04
CA ASP A 90 18.29 1.71 -5.21
C ASP A 90 17.07 0.76 -5.21
N TYR A 91 15.94 1.29 -5.65
CA TYR A 91 14.68 0.53 -5.71
C TYR A 91 14.75 -0.67 -6.65
N GLN A 92 15.61 -0.64 -7.66
CA GLN A 92 15.79 -1.75 -8.60
C GLN A 92 16.45 -2.95 -7.91
N ARG A 93 17.44 -2.69 -7.07
CA ARG A 93 18.11 -3.72 -6.28
C ARG A 93 17.16 -4.27 -5.20
N ILE A 94 16.42 -3.38 -4.51
CA ILE A 94 15.42 -3.80 -3.53
C ILE A 94 14.34 -4.67 -4.20
N SER A 95 13.97 -4.38 -5.44
CA SER A 95 13.00 -5.17 -6.20
C SER A 95 13.47 -6.59 -6.49
N ARG A 96 14.77 -6.80 -6.75
CA ARG A 96 15.33 -8.16 -6.88
C ARG A 96 15.29 -8.93 -5.56
N ASP A 97 15.57 -8.23 -4.44
CA ASP A 97 15.45 -8.83 -3.10
C ASP A 97 13.97 -9.18 -2.79
N LEU A 98 13.01 -8.32 -3.22
CA LEU A 98 11.57 -8.57 -3.12
C LEU A 98 11.12 -9.78 -3.94
N GLU A 99 11.65 -9.97 -5.13
CA GLU A 99 11.37 -11.14 -5.98
C GLU A 99 11.70 -12.44 -5.25
N SER A 100 12.88 -12.52 -4.63
CA SER A 100 13.29 -13.69 -3.83
C SER A 100 12.36 -13.91 -2.63
N HIS A 101 11.93 -12.83 -1.98
CA HIS A 101 10.98 -12.89 -0.86
C HIS A 101 9.60 -13.40 -1.32
N ILE A 102 9.08 -12.90 -2.42
CA ILE A 102 7.79 -13.35 -2.99
C ILE A 102 7.88 -14.81 -3.40
N ALA A 103 8.95 -15.25 -4.06
CA ALA A 103 9.15 -16.65 -4.40
C ALA A 103 9.10 -17.56 -3.16
N HIS A 104 9.73 -17.14 -2.05
CA HIS A 104 9.64 -17.87 -0.78
C HIS A 104 8.21 -17.91 -0.23
N VAL A 105 7.47 -16.79 -0.27
CA VAL A 105 6.06 -16.74 0.18
C VAL A 105 5.19 -17.69 -0.64
N LEU A 106 5.32 -17.66 -1.96
CA LEU A 106 4.56 -18.52 -2.87
C LEU A 106 4.81 -20.01 -2.56
N THR A 107 6.08 -20.39 -2.38
CA THR A 107 6.45 -21.79 -2.06
C THR A 107 5.94 -22.22 -0.67
N SER A 108 6.06 -21.33 0.33
CA SER A 108 5.69 -21.68 1.72
C SER A 108 4.16 -21.70 1.95
N THR A 109 3.37 -21.10 1.07
CA THR A 109 1.91 -21.02 1.20
C THR A 109 1.16 -21.79 0.12
N ASP A 110 1.86 -22.45 -0.80
CA ASP A 110 1.29 -23.11 -2.00
C ASP A 110 0.35 -22.19 -2.79
N ALA A 111 0.64 -20.89 -2.79
CA ALA A 111 -0.14 -19.89 -3.50
C ALA A 111 0.48 -19.60 -4.87
N GLY A 112 -0.35 -19.45 -5.91
CA GLY A 112 0.11 -19.08 -7.26
C GLY A 112 0.43 -17.59 -7.41
N GLN A 113 -0.13 -16.75 -6.53
CA GLN A 113 0.02 -15.29 -6.57
C GLN A 113 0.03 -14.70 -5.15
N VAL A 114 0.47 -13.44 -5.06
CA VAL A 114 0.35 -12.60 -3.86
C VAL A 114 -0.35 -11.28 -4.19
N ASP A 115 -0.90 -10.63 -3.19
CA ASP A 115 -1.16 -9.19 -3.25
C ASP A 115 0.02 -8.44 -2.63
N VAL A 116 0.34 -7.26 -3.14
CA VAL A 116 1.42 -6.42 -2.62
C VAL A 116 0.85 -5.08 -2.17
N ILE A 117 1.21 -4.66 -0.97
CA ILE A 117 0.95 -3.30 -0.47
C ILE A 117 2.28 -2.64 -0.16
N GLY A 118 2.60 -1.56 -0.87
CA GLY A 118 3.83 -0.81 -0.69
C GLY A 118 3.56 0.63 -0.26
N HIS A 119 4.29 1.11 0.75
CA HIS A 119 4.23 2.49 1.19
C HIS A 119 5.47 3.26 0.71
N SER A 120 5.27 4.48 0.18
CA SER A 120 6.36 5.36 -0.24
C SER A 120 7.32 4.64 -1.20
N LEU A 121 8.63 4.56 -0.87
CA LEU A 121 9.63 3.80 -1.63
C LEU A 121 9.22 2.33 -1.83
N GLY A 122 8.57 1.70 -0.86
CA GLY A 122 8.11 0.31 -0.98
C GLY A 122 7.08 0.12 -2.09
N GLY A 123 6.23 1.12 -2.33
CA GLY A 123 5.31 1.09 -3.47
C GLY A 123 6.04 1.22 -4.81
N LEU A 124 7.09 2.03 -4.88
CA LEU A 124 7.94 2.15 -6.07
C LEU A 124 8.65 0.83 -6.37
N VAL A 125 9.17 0.16 -5.35
CA VAL A 125 9.77 -1.19 -5.44
C VAL A 125 8.77 -2.19 -5.99
N GLY A 126 7.56 -2.25 -5.41
CA GLY A 126 6.48 -3.14 -5.87
C GLY A 126 6.04 -2.84 -7.31
N ARG A 127 5.92 -1.56 -7.68
CA ARG A 127 5.58 -1.15 -9.05
C ARG A 127 6.64 -1.59 -10.05
N TYR A 128 7.91 -1.35 -9.74
CA TYR A 128 9.02 -1.77 -10.59
C TYR A 128 9.08 -3.29 -10.74
N PHE A 129 8.89 -4.04 -9.65
CA PHE A 129 8.80 -5.51 -9.70
C PHE A 129 7.71 -6.00 -10.65
N VAL A 130 6.49 -5.47 -10.52
CA VAL A 130 5.36 -5.86 -11.39
C VAL A 130 5.64 -5.53 -12.86
N GLN A 131 6.34 -4.45 -13.14
CA GLN A 131 6.67 -4.03 -14.52
C GLN A 131 7.76 -4.86 -15.17
N THR A 132 8.64 -5.46 -14.38
CA THR A 132 9.79 -6.23 -14.89
C THR A 132 9.50 -7.73 -14.88
N THR A 133 9.45 -8.34 -13.72
CA THR A 133 9.36 -9.81 -13.57
C THR A 133 8.09 -10.27 -12.86
N GLY A 134 7.46 -9.41 -12.07
CA GLY A 134 6.41 -9.77 -11.11
C GLY A 134 4.98 -9.80 -11.66
N LYS A 135 4.75 -9.49 -12.94
CA LYS A 135 3.40 -9.32 -13.51
C LYS A 135 2.47 -10.52 -13.26
N HIS A 136 2.98 -11.72 -13.35
CA HIS A 136 2.21 -12.95 -13.19
C HIS A 136 2.10 -13.41 -11.74
N PHE A 137 3.00 -12.94 -10.86
CA PHE A 137 3.05 -13.33 -9.46
C PHE A 137 2.25 -12.39 -8.55
N VAL A 138 1.98 -11.15 -9.00
CA VAL A 138 1.22 -10.16 -8.24
C VAL A 138 -0.19 -10.05 -8.80
N ARG A 139 -1.19 -10.47 -8.03
CA ARG A 139 -2.60 -10.34 -8.39
C ARG A 139 -3.06 -8.89 -8.34
N ARG A 140 -2.76 -8.20 -7.23
CA ARG A 140 -3.08 -6.79 -6.98
C ARG A 140 -1.93 -6.08 -6.32
N LEU A 141 -1.69 -4.84 -6.77
CA LEU A 141 -0.73 -3.93 -6.18
C LEU A 141 -1.49 -2.74 -5.59
N VAL A 142 -1.21 -2.40 -4.33
CA VAL A 142 -1.63 -1.16 -3.70
C VAL A 142 -0.39 -0.33 -3.39
N THR A 143 -0.37 0.93 -3.82
CA THR A 143 0.71 1.86 -3.51
C THR A 143 0.15 3.02 -2.69
N LEU A 144 0.80 3.34 -1.57
CA LEU A 144 0.39 4.37 -0.62
C LEU A 144 1.45 5.47 -0.58
N GLY A 145 1.10 6.70 -0.95
CA GLY A 145 2.03 7.83 -0.98
C GLY A 145 3.32 7.51 -1.76
N THR A 146 3.19 6.86 -2.90
CA THR A 146 4.34 6.40 -3.69
C THR A 146 4.70 7.40 -4.77
N PRO A 147 5.98 7.81 -4.90
CA PRO A 147 6.39 8.74 -5.95
C PRO A 147 5.96 8.26 -7.34
N TYR A 148 5.34 9.17 -8.10
CA TYR A 148 4.88 8.91 -9.45
C TYR A 148 5.98 9.27 -10.46
N LEU A 149 6.96 8.38 -10.57
CA LEU A 149 7.99 8.48 -11.60
C LEU A 149 7.42 8.04 -12.95
N ALA A 150 8.11 8.35 -14.05
CA ALA A 150 7.68 8.03 -15.43
C ALA A 150 7.61 6.51 -15.74
N LEU A 151 7.30 5.71 -14.75
CA LEU A 151 7.05 4.28 -14.88
C LEU A 151 5.58 4.08 -15.28
N HIS A 152 5.33 3.18 -16.21
CA HIS A 152 3.97 2.82 -16.61
C HIS A 152 3.20 2.25 -15.41
N ASN A 153 1.91 2.56 -15.32
CA ASN A 153 1.06 2.00 -14.27
C ASN A 153 0.69 0.56 -14.60
N PRO A 154 0.99 -0.38 -13.71
CA PRO A 154 0.46 -1.73 -13.86
C PRO A 154 -1.09 -1.69 -13.86
N ALA A 155 -1.71 -2.51 -14.70
CA ALA A 155 -3.18 -2.57 -14.78
C ALA A 155 -3.82 -2.99 -13.46
N GLN A 156 -3.10 -3.79 -12.65
CA GLN A 156 -3.51 -4.27 -11.33
C GLN A 156 -3.16 -3.32 -10.18
N GLU A 157 -2.74 -2.08 -10.43
CA GLU A 157 -2.39 -1.11 -9.39
C GLU A 157 -3.60 -0.28 -8.95
N LEU A 158 -3.75 -0.08 -7.64
CA LEU A 158 -4.47 1.01 -7.00
C LEU A 158 -3.46 1.93 -6.32
N ALA A 159 -3.38 3.18 -6.77
CA ALA A 159 -2.54 4.20 -6.16
C ALA A 159 -3.38 5.07 -5.21
N VAL A 160 -2.96 5.17 -3.95
CA VAL A 160 -3.63 5.97 -2.91
C VAL A 160 -2.69 7.08 -2.45
N PHE A 161 -3.18 8.30 -2.45
CA PHE A 161 -2.45 9.50 -2.04
C PHE A 161 -3.21 10.21 -0.92
N GLY A 162 -2.49 10.97 -0.12
CA GLY A 162 -3.09 11.94 0.79
C GLY A 162 -3.10 13.33 0.15
N SER A 163 -4.17 14.11 0.31
CA SER A 163 -4.21 15.49 -0.24
C SER A 163 -3.15 16.39 0.40
N ASP A 164 -2.79 16.09 1.66
CA ASP A 164 -1.89 16.89 2.48
C ASP A 164 -0.52 16.20 2.63
N ASP A 165 -0.22 15.22 1.77
CA ASP A 165 1.09 14.58 1.70
C ASP A 165 2.12 15.53 1.08
N ALA A 166 2.90 16.20 1.95
CA ALA A 166 3.94 17.13 1.53
C ALA A 166 5.19 16.44 0.94
N LEU A 167 5.37 15.13 1.18
CA LEU A 167 6.51 14.38 0.66
C LEU A 167 6.23 13.82 -0.74
N VAL A 168 5.01 13.35 -0.95
CA VAL A 168 4.58 12.76 -2.22
C VAL A 168 3.16 13.27 -2.57
N PRO A 169 3.05 14.48 -3.09
CA PRO A 169 1.76 15.05 -3.48
C PRO A 169 1.09 14.22 -4.58
N PRO A 170 -0.25 14.21 -4.64
CA PRO A 170 -0.98 13.51 -5.68
C PRO A 170 -0.58 14.00 -7.08
N PRO A 171 -0.29 13.10 -8.04
CA PRO A 171 0.12 13.46 -9.40
C PRO A 171 -1.11 13.77 -10.28
N TYR A 172 -1.78 14.90 -10.05
CA TYR A 172 -3.02 15.27 -10.75
C TYR A 172 -2.85 15.44 -12.27
N ASP A 173 -1.68 15.85 -12.73
CA ASP A 173 -1.33 16.03 -14.14
C ASP A 173 -1.05 14.71 -14.87
N ARG A 174 -0.76 13.64 -14.12
CA ARG A 174 -0.38 12.32 -14.62
C ARG A 174 -1.04 11.20 -13.82
N ALA A 175 -2.33 11.36 -13.55
CA ALA A 175 -3.05 10.46 -12.65
C ALA A 175 -2.95 8.98 -13.07
N PRO A 176 -2.66 8.07 -12.14
CA PRO A 176 -2.75 6.64 -12.36
C PRO A 176 -4.16 6.21 -12.81
N ARG A 177 -4.24 5.11 -13.56
CA ARG A 177 -5.52 4.57 -14.05
C ARG A 177 -6.55 4.35 -12.93
N ARG A 178 -6.09 3.91 -11.76
CA ARG A 178 -6.90 3.79 -10.54
C ARG A 178 -6.21 4.58 -9.44
N MET A 179 -6.66 5.80 -9.23
CA MET A 179 -6.18 6.69 -8.19
C MET A 179 -7.27 6.99 -7.19
N ARG A 180 -6.88 7.13 -5.92
CA ARG A 180 -7.70 7.67 -4.83
C ARG A 180 -6.89 8.69 -4.06
N VAL A 181 -7.49 9.81 -3.76
CA VAL A 181 -6.93 10.82 -2.87
C VAL A 181 -7.76 10.83 -1.60
N ILE A 182 -7.11 10.79 -0.45
CA ILE A 182 -7.73 10.86 0.87
C ILE A 182 -7.55 12.28 1.39
N GLU A 183 -8.64 13.02 1.46
CA GLU A 183 -8.64 14.43 1.85
C GLU A 183 -8.19 14.60 3.31
N GLY A 184 -7.33 15.60 3.57
CA GLY A 184 -6.79 15.89 4.90
C GLY A 184 -5.86 14.80 5.46
N CYS A 185 -5.32 13.95 4.59
CA CYS A 185 -4.42 12.87 4.98
C CYS A 185 -2.99 13.19 4.54
N GLY A 186 -2.04 13.04 5.45
CA GLY A 186 -0.62 13.18 5.17
C GLY A 186 0.05 11.85 4.82
N HIS A 187 1.36 11.85 4.69
CA HIS A 187 2.16 10.71 4.20
C HIS A 187 2.05 9.45 5.06
N LEU A 188 2.28 9.59 6.37
CA LEU A 188 2.18 8.46 7.31
C LEU A 188 0.72 8.13 7.64
N GLY A 189 -0.15 9.13 7.57
CA GLY A 189 -1.59 8.97 7.78
C GLY A 189 -2.20 7.90 6.89
N LEU A 190 -1.69 7.70 5.67
CA LEU A 190 -2.14 6.65 4.75
C LEU A 190 -2.07 5.23 5.31
N LEU A 191 -1.23 5.01 6.33
CA LEU A 191 -1.08 3.71 7.01
C LEU A 191 -2.07 3.51 8.17
N THR A 192 -2.78 4.56 8.59
CA THR A 192 -3.61 4.57 9.80
C THR A 192 -5.01 5.18 9.61
N ASP A 193 -5.22 6.01 8.59
CA ASP A 193 -6.51 6.63 8.29
C ASP A 193 -7.54 5.57 7.84
N GLY A 194 -8.66 5.48 8.53
CA GLY A 194 -9.71 4.50 8.26
C GLY A 194 -10.23 4.52 6.82
N ARG A 195 -10.32 5.70 6.19
CA ARG A 195 -10.79 5.86 4.80
C ARG A 195 -9.78 5.27 3.80
N ALA A 196 -8.48 5.45 4.07
CA ALA A 196 -7.42 4.82 3.30
C ALA A 196 -7.47 3.30 3.46
N LEU A 197 -7.58 2.82 4.71
CA LEU A 197 -7.64 1.39 5.03
C LEU A 197 -8.87 0.71 4.41
N ASP A 198 -10.04 1.33 4.48
CA ASP A 198 -11.28 0.83 3.84
C ASP A 198 -11.16 0.80 2.31
N THR A 199 -10.45 1.75 1.74
CA THR A 199 -10.17 1.79 0.29
C THR A 199 -9.32 0.60 -0.13
N ILE A 200 -8.31 0.24 0.67
CA ILE A 200 -7.47 -0.95 0.46
C ILE A 200 -8.32 -2.23 0.56
N VAL A 201 -9.12 -2.37 1.61
CA VAL A 201 -10.02 -3.53 1.79
C VAL A 201 -10.92 -3.71 0.58
N ARG A 202 -11.64 -2.65 0.16
CA ARG A 202 -12.54 -2.72 -1.01
C ARG A 202 -11.82 -3.12 -2.30
N TYR A 203 -10.57 -2.72 -2.46
CA TYR A 203 -9.79 -3.09 -3.62
C TYR A 203 -9.32 -4.54 -3.57
N LEU A 204 -8.82 -5.01 -2.43
CA LEU A 204 -8.35 -6.38 -2.24
C LEU A 204 -9.48 -7.41 -2.21
N ARG A 205 -10.68 -7.02 -1.74
CA ARG A 205 -11.90 -7.84 -1.68
C ARG A 205 -13.04 -7.13 -2.40
N PRO A 206 -13.07 -7.11 -3.73
CA PRO A 206 -14.24 -6.57 -4.43
C PRO A 206 -15.47 -7.39 -4.06
N PRO A 207 -16.65 -6.77 -3.95
CA PRO A 207 -17.89 -7.47 -3.67
C PRO A 207 -18.13 -8.57 -4.69
N MET A 208 -18.69 -9.70 -4.26
CA MET A 208 -18.87 -10.91 -5.09
C MET A 208 -19.63 -10.65 -6.40
N TRP A 209 -20.58 -9.71 -6.41
CA TRP A 209 -21.27 -9.33 -7.64
C TRP A 209 -20.38 -8.66 -8.70
N ALA A 210 -19.26 -8.05 -8.29
CA ALA A 210 -18.30 -7.46 -9.21
C ALA A 210 -17.38 -8.52 -9.86
N ALA A 211 -17.16 -9.64 -9.17
CA ALA A 211 -16.41 -10.78 -9.72
C ALA A 211 -17.22 -11.51 -10.81
N ASN A 212 -18.54 -11.67 -10.61
CA ASN A 212 -19.41 -12.33 -11.57
C ASN A 212 -19.51 -11.54 -12.90
N ARG A 213 -19.58 -10.20 -12.87
CA ARG A 213 -19.57 -9.40 -14.11
C ARG A 213 -18.29 -9.51 -14.94
N ALA A 214 -17.15 -9.72 -14.29
CA ALA A 214 -15.88 -9.90 -15.02
C ALA A 214 -15.81 -11.25 -15.71
N ALA A 215 -16.47 -12.27 -15.18
CA ALA A 215 -16.58 -13.59 -15.81
C ALA A 215 -17.56 -13.56 -17.00
N ASP A 216 -18.68 -12.82 -16.89
CA ASP A 216 -19.70 -12.70 -17.95
C ASP A 216 -19.23 -11.87 -19.17
N VAL A 217 -18.19 -11.04 -19.02
CA VAL A 217 -17.59 -10.25 -20.10
C VAL A 217 -16.44 -10.99 -20.79
N ALA A 218 -15.92 -12.05 -20.17
CA ALA A 218 -14.82 -12.87 -20.69
C ALA A 218 -15.29 -14.18 -21.34
N ALA A 219 -16.59 -14.45 -21.31
CA ALA A 219 -17.26 -15.58 -21.99
C ALA A 219 -17.91 -15.11 -23.29
#